data_fc02661c4740c1aab01fb2d5bf206d07
#
_entry.id   fc02661c4740c1aab01fb2d5bf206d07
#
_cell.length_a   1.000
_cell.length_b   1.000
_cell.length_c   1.000
_cell.angle_alpha   90.00
_cell.angle_beta   90.00
_cell.angle_gamma   90.00
#
_symmetry.space_group_name_H-M   'P 1'
#
loop_
_entity.id
_entity.type
_entity.pdbx_description
1 polymer ?
#
loop_
_entity_poly.entity_id
_entity_poly.type
_entity_poly.pdbx_seq_one_letter_code
_entity_poly.pdbx_strand_id
1 'polypeptide(L)'
;ITPAVIEFVDIAGLVKGASKGEGLGNQFLANIREVDAIVHVVRCFEDSNIVHVDGSIDPIRDIETINLELIFSDIEVLDRRLAKQKRASYNNKDIAKECDLLERLKAFLEEGNLAKNFECQDEDEEAFLKEYNLLTAKPVIFAANVSEDDLANDGADNEYVARVREYSKKDNCEVFVICAQIEHCLLYTS
;
A
#
# COMPACT_ATOMS: atom_id res chain seq x y z
N ILE A 1 -22.44 23.58 4.15
CA ILE A 1 -21.33 22.63 4.46
C ILE A 1 -21.93 21.25 4.28
N THR A 2 -21.47 20.50 3.29
CA THR A 2 -21.86 19.10 3.10
C THR A 2 -20.97 18.27 4.02
N PRO A 3 -21.52 17.50 4.98
CA PRO A 3 -20.68 16.66 5.83
C PRO A 3 -20.00 15.57 4.98
N ALA A 4 -18.70 15.41 5.13
CA ALA A 4 -17.96 14.28 4.58
C ALA A 4 -18.00 13.14 5.61
N VAL A 5 -18.33 11.93 5.14
CA VAL A 5 -18.27 10.71 5.95
C VAL A 5 -17.04 9.93 5.50
N ILE A 6 -16.20 9.56 6.44
CA ILE A 6 -15.05 8.67 6.22
C ILE A 6 -15.38 7.35 6.90
N GLU A 7 -15.33 6.27 6.15
CA GLU A 7 -15.50 4.91 6.67
C GLU A 7 -14.13 4.25 6.81
N PHE A 8 -13.80 3.80 8.02
CA PHE A 8 -12.60 3.00 8.28
C PHE A 8 -12.96 1.52 8.27
N VAL A 9 -12.31 0.76 7.42
CA VAL A 9 -12.45 -0.69 7.34
C VAL A 9 -11.19 -1.33 7.91
N ASP A 10 -11.35 -2.12 8.98
CA ASP A 10 -10.24 -2.91 9.52
C ASP A 10 -9.92 -4.07 8.57
N ILE A 11 -8.69 -4.11 8.09
CA ILE A 11 -8.20 -5.15 7.18
C ILE A 11 -7.16 -5.96 7.95
N ALA A 12 -7.42 -7.26 8.11
CA ALA A 12 -6.48 -8.17 8.78
C ALA A 12 -5.06 -8.03 8.22
N GLY A 13 -4.05 -8.01 9.10
CA GLY A 13 -2.67 -7.73 8.73
C GLY A 13 -2.14 -8.62 7.61
N LEU A 14 -1.37 -8.04 6.72
CA LEU A 14 -0.72 -8.75 5.62
C LEU A 14 0.42 -9.62 6.17
N VAL A 15 0.43 -10.89 5.77
CA VAL A 15 1.53 -11.81 6.05
C VAL A 15 2.38 -11.94 4.79
N LYS A 16 3.70 -11.99 4.95
CA LYS A 16 4.65 -12.24 3.85
C LYS A 16 4.23 -13.50 3.05
N GLY A 17 4.14 -13.35 1.72
CA GLY A 17 3.66 -14.41 0.83
C GLY A 17 2.16 -14.42 0.59
N ALA A 18 1.42 -13.37 1.00
CA ALA A 18 -0.02 -13.27 0.82
C ALA A 18 -0.45 -13.29 -0.66
N SER A 19 0.37 -12.77 -1.56
CA SER A 19 0.14 -12.80 -3.01
C SER A 19 0.20 -14.23 -3.60
N LYS A 20 0.92 -15.14 -2.93
CA LYS A 20 1.08 -16.55 -3.35
C LYS A 20 0.22 -17.51 -2.53
N GLY A 21 -0.49 -17.00 -1.51
CA GLY A 21 -1.24 -17.81 -0.56
C GLY A 21 -2.67 -18.09 -0.98
N GLU A 22 -3.15 -19.26 -0.65
CA GLU A 22 -4.57 -19.60 -0.69
C GLU A 22 -5.25 -18.98 0.55
N GLY A 23 -6.43 -18.37 0.39
CA GLY A 23 -7.31 -17.99 1.48
C GLY A 23 -7.17 -16.55 1.97
N LEU A 24 -6.65 -16.31 3.19
CA LEU A 24 -6.68 -15.00 3.86
C LEU A 24 -5.93 -13.89 3.11
N GLY A 25 -4.82 -14.22 2.42
CA GLY A 25 -4.06 -13.25 1.64
C GLY A 25 -4.85 -12.68 0.45
N ASN A 26 -5.55 -13.53 -0.28
CA ASN A 26 -6.38 -13.10 -1.40
C ASN A 26 -7.57 -12.25 -0.94
N GLN A 27 -8.17 -12.58 0.20
CA GLN A 27 -9.25 -11.78 0.78
C GLN A 27 -8.74 -10.41 1.24
N PHE A 28 -7.56 -10.33 1.84
CA PHE A 28 -6.90 -9.09 2.20
C PHE A 28 -6.69 -8.17 0.98
N LEU A 29 -6.10 -8.71 -0.10
CA LEU A 29 -5.87 -7.94 -1.33
C LEU A 29 -7.18 -7.50 -2.00
N ALA A 30 -8.24 -8.31 -1.92
CA ALA A 30 -9.57 -7.93 -2.41
C ALA A 30 -10.14 -6.75 -1.61
N ASN A 31 -10.04 -6.77 -0.28
CA ASN A 31 -10.51 -5.67 0.57
C ASN A 31 -9.76 -4.36 0.28
N ILE A 32 -8.43 -4.40 0.06
CA ILE A 32 -7.68 -3.21 -0.34
C ILE A 32 -8.16 -2.66 -1.70
N ARG A 33 -8.61 -3.50 -2.62
CA ARG A 33 -9.12 -3.02 -3.93
C ARG A 33 -10.39 -2.18 -3.80
N GLU A 34 -11.19 -2.40 -2.77
CA GLU A 34 -12.48 -1.74 -2.57
C GLU A 34 -12.38 -0.36 -1.89
N VAL A 35 -11.25 -0.05 -1.22
CA VAL A 35 -11.06 1.22 -0.52
C VAL A 35 -10.43 2.29 -1.42
N ASP A 36 -10.68 3.57 -1.09
CA ASP A 36 -10.15 4.71 -1.85
C ASP A 36 -8.72 5.07 -1.44
N ALA A 37 -8.33 4.80 -0.18
CA ALA A 37 -7.01 5.08 0.37
C ALA A 37 -6.63 4.04 1.43
N ILE A 38 -5.34 3.95 1.73
CA ILE A 38 -4.78 2.98 2.67
C ILE A 38 -4.15 3.74 3.84
N VAL A 39 -4.49 3.37 5.06
CA VAL A 39 -3.74 3.74 6.26
C VAL A 39 -2.85 2.55 6.63
N HIS A 40 -1.54 2.71 6.43
CA HIS A 40 -0.56 1.68 6.75
C HIS A 40 -0.02 1.90 8.16
N VAL A 41 -0.44 1.06 9.09
CA VAL A 41 0.05 1.09 10.47
C VAL A 41 1.44 0.46 10.53
N VAL A 42 2.43 1.24 10.92
CA VAL A 42 3.85 0.84 10.96
C VAL A 42 4.33 0.82 12.40
N ARG A 43 4.89 -0.29 12.82
CA ARG A 43 5.41 -0.43 14.18
C ARG A 43 6.71 0.36 14.38
N CYS A 44 6.69 1.29 15.35
CA CYS A 44 7.81 2.15 15.70
C CYS A 44 8.14 2.11 17.21
N PHE A 45 7.93 0.97 17.88
CA PHE A 45 8.23 0.78 19.29
C PHE A 45 8.77 -0.61 19.58
N GLU A 46 9.59 -0.75 20.60
CA GLU A 46 10.08 -2.04 21.09
C GLU A 46 9.13 -2.60 22.16
N ASP A 47 8.83 -3.89 22.08
CA ASP A 47 8.07 -4.60 23.10
C ASP A 47 8.71 -5.98 23.30
N SER A 48 9.25 -6.18 24.51
CA SER A 48 9.90 -7.44 24.88
C SER A 48 8.97 -8.65 24.91
N ASN A 49 7.65 -8.42 24.94
CA ASN A 49 6.63 -9.49 24.98
C ASN A 49 6.23 -9.96 23.58
N ILE A 50 6.61 -9.23 22.52
CA ILE A 50 6.26 -9.59 21.15
C ILE A 50 7.48 -10.20 20.48
N VAL A 51 7.41 -11.52 20.22
CA VAL A 51 8.45 -12.23 19.47
C VAL A 51 8.41 -11.75 18.01
N HIS A 52 9.51 -11.16 17.56
CA HIS A 52 9.68 -10.84 16.15
C HIS A 52 10.01 -12.09 15.35
N VAL A 53 9.26 -12.32 14.30
CA VAL A 53 9.53 -13.40 13.34
C VAL A 53 10.87 -13.18 12.63
N ASP A 54 11.30 -11.93 12.47
CA ASP A 54 12.55 -11.53 11.78
C ASP A 54 13.60 -10.88 12.72
N GLY A 55 13.46 -10.98 14.04
CA GLY A 55 14.50 -10.69 15.05
C GLY A 55 14.72 -9.22 15.43
N SER A 56 14.37 -8.22 14.63
CA SER A 56 14.52 -6.80 14.97
C SER A 56 13.43 -5.96 14.33
N ILE A 57 13.09 -4.82 14.99
CA ILE A 57 12.16 -3.83 14.44
C ILE A 57 12.85 -3.09 13.31
N ASP A 58 12.25 -3.12 12.14
CA ASP A 58 12.65 -2.30 11.00
C ASP A 58 11.42 -1.85 10.22
N PRO A 59 10.93 -0.63 10.51
CA PRO A 59 9.71 -0.12 9.89
C PRO A 59 9.82 0.01 8.37
N ILE A 60 11.00 0.27 7.83
CA ILE A 60 11.20 0.41 6.38
C ILE A 60 11.10 -0.94 5.70
N ARG A 61 11.77 -1.96 6.24
CA ARG A 61 11.65 -3.34 5.76
C ARG A 61 10.20 -3.81 5.76
N ASP A 62 9.44 -3.47 6.80
CA ASP A 62 8.03 -3.85 6.92
C ASP A 62 7.18 -3.15 5.84
N ILE A 63 7.40 -1.85 5.59
CA ILE A 63 6.76 -1.11 4.50
C ILE A 63 7.11 -1.71 3.13
N GLU A 64 8.38 -1.97 2.87
CA GLU A 64 8.85 -2.53 1.60
C GLU A 64 8.28 -3.94 1.36
N THR A 65 8.17 -4.76 2.41
CA THR A 65 7.56 -6.09 2.33
C THR A 65 6.11 -6.00 1.88
N ILE A 66 5.33 -5.09 2.47
CA ILE A 66 3.94 -4.86 2.07
C ILE A 66 3.87 -4.35 0.63
N ASN A 67 4.69 -3.36 0.28
CA ASN A 67 4.72 -2.81 -1.08
C ASN A 67 5.01 -3.91 -2.12
N LEU A 68 5.95 -4.82 -1.87
CA LEU A 68 6.24 -5.94 -2.75
C LEU A 68 5.05 -6.87 -2.94
N GLU A 69 4.30 -7.19 -1.88
CA GLU A 69 3.09 -8.02 -1.99
C GLU A 69 2.00 -7.33 -2.84
N LEU A 70 1.83 -6.01 -2.67
CA LEU A 70 0.90 -5.23 -3.50
C LEU A 70 1.35 -5.20 -4.96
N ILE A 71 2.64 -4.99 -5.23
CA ILE A 71 3.24 -4.99 -6.56
C ILE A 71 3.00 -6.34 -7.25
N PHE A 72 3.26 -7.46 -6.59
CA PHE A 72 3.04 -8.78 -7.17
C PHE A 72 1.57 -9.01 -7.55
N SER A 73 0.65 -8.58 -6.69
CA SER A 73 -0.78 -8.65 -6.98
C SER A 73 -1.16 -7.81 -8.21
N ASP A 74 -0.57 -6.62 -8.35
CA ASP A 74 -0.85 -5.73 -9.47
C ASP A 74 -0.26 -6.28 -10.78
N ILE A 75 0.95 -6.84 -10.76
CA ILE A 75 1.56 -7.52 -11.92
C ILE A 75 0.65 -8.65 -12.42
N GLU A 76 0.05 -9.45 -11.53
CA GLU A 76 -0.89 -10.50 -11.94
C GLU A 76 -2.14 -9.93 -12.65
N VAL A 77 -2.63 -8.77 -12.22
CA VAL A 77 -3.76 -8.08 -12.89
C VAL A 77 -3.35 -7.64 -14.28
N LEU A 78 -2.17 -7.00 -14.41
CA LEU A 78 -1.65 -6.55 -15.70
C LEU A 78 -1.41 -7.72 -16.65
N ASP A 79 -0.83 -8.83 -16.19
CA ASP A 79 -0.58 -10.02 -17.00
C ASP A 79 -1.87 -10.62 -17.55
N ARG A 80 -2.90 -10.73 -16.71
CA ARG A 80 -4.22 -11.24 -17.16
C ARG A 80 -4.83 -10.32 -18.20
N ARG A 81 -4.74 -9.00 -18.02
CA ARG A 81 -5.29 -8.02 -18.96
C ARG A 81 -4.52 -8.03 -20.27
N LEU A 82 -3.19 -8.04 -20.21
CA LEU A 82 -2.33 -8.11 -21.37
C LEU A 82 -2.59 -9.38 -22.21
N ALA A 83 -2.73 -10.54 -21.57
CA ALA A 83 -3.06 -11.78 -22.24
C ALA A 83 -4.44 -11.73 -22.92
N LYS A 84 -5.43 -11.05 -22.31
CA LYS A 84 -6.75 -10.84 -22.91
C LYS A 84 -6.67 -9.93 -24.13
N GLN A 85 -5.96 -8.79 -24.04
CA GLN A 85 -5.84 -7.83 -25.13
C GLN A 85 -5.07 -8.41 -26.33
N LYS A 86 -3.98 -9.13 -26.09
CA LYS A 86 -3.23 -9.83 -27.16
C LYS A 86 -4.06 -10.86 -27.93
N ARG A 87 -5.11 -11.41 -27.33
CA ARG A 87 -6.04 -12.34 -28.01
C ARG A 87 -7.15 -11.62 -28.77
N ALA A 88 -7.48 -10.38 -28.39
CA ALA A 88 -8.70 -9.74 -28.85
C ALA A 88 -8.63 -9.12 -30.23
N SER A 89 -7.48 -8.74 -30.80
CA SER A 89 -7.33 -8.37 -32.19
C SER A 89 -5.96 -7.81 -32.59
N TYR A 90 -5.42 -8.28 -33.70
CA TYR A 90 -4.15 -7.78 -34.27
C TYR A 90 -4.27 -6.43 -35.02
N ASN A 91 -5.48 -5.87 -35.21
CA ASN A 91 -5.71 -4.75 -36.13
C ASN A 91 -6.34 -3.50 -35.48
N ASN A 92 -6.48 -3.42 -34.15
CA ASN A 92 -7.05 -2.24 -33.49
C ASN A 92 -5.94 -1.40 -32.84
N LYS A 93 -5.80 -0.13 -33.27
CA LYS A 93 -4.77 0.79 -32.76
C LYS A 93 -4.92 1.08 -31.26
N ASP A 94 -6.16 1.12 -30.75
CA ASP A 94 -6.41 1.37 -29.33
C ASP A 94 -5.93 0.20 -28.48
N ILE A 95 -6.13 -1.03 -28.96
CA ILE A 95 -5.62 -2.24 -28.30
C ILE A 95 -4.09 -2.27 -28.30
N ALA A 96 -3.46 -1.85 -29.40
CA ALA A 96 -2.00 -1.78 -29.47
C ALA A 96 -1.44 -0.76 -28.47
N LYS A 97 -2.07 0.40 -28.34
CA LYS A 97 -1.70 1.45 -27.37
C LYS A 97 -1.85 0.94 -25.93
N GLU A 98 -2.97 0.26 -25.62
CA GLU A 98 -3.18 -0.32 -24.29
C GLU A 98 -2.15 -1.42 -24.00
N CYS A 99 -1.79 -2.27 -24.96
CA CYS A 99 -0.75 -3.28 -24.76
C CYS A 99 0.62 -2.66 -24.45
N ASP A 100 1.00 -1.60 -25.15
CA ASP A 100 2.24 -0.86 -24.88
C ASP A 100 2.26 -0.28 -23.48
N LEU A 101 1.16 0.37 -23.05
CA LEU A 101 1.00 0.87 -21.69
C LEU A 101 1.15 -0.25 -20.65
N LEU A 102 0.46 -1.38 -20.85
CA LEU A 102 0.50 -2.52 -19.93
C LEU A 102 1.92 -3.10 -19.80
N GLU A 103 2.67 -3.18 -20.90
CA GLU A 103 4.06 -3.67 -20.88
C GLU A 103 5.00 -2.69 -20.16
N ARG A 104 4.89 -1.38 -20.42
CA ARG A 104 5.68 -0.36 -19.73
C ARG A 104 5.37 -0.28 -18.24
N LEU A 105 4.08 -0.28 -17.88
CA LEU A 105 3.65 -0.25 -16.49
C LEU A 105 4.09 -1.50 -15.73
N LYS A 106 3.99 -2.67 -16.36
CA LYS A 106 4.49 -3.92 -15.77
C LYS A 106 5.99 -3.86 -15.52
N ALA A 107 6.80 -3.43 -16.49
CA ALA A 107 8.25 -3.28 -16.31
C ALA A 107 8.58 -2.32 -15.17
N PHE A 108 7.86 -1.21 -15.07
CA PHE A 108 8.00 -0.24 -13.99
C PHE A 108 7.73 -0.83 -12.59
N LEU A 109 6.69 -1.66 -12.47
CA LEU A 109 6.38 -2.39 -11.24
C LEU A 109 7.43 -3.46 -10.92
N GLU A 110 7.94 -4.18 -11.92
CA GLU A 110 8.97 -5.21 -11.76
C GLU A 110 10.30 -4.64 -11.23
N GLU A 111 10.57 -3.35 -11.47
CA GLU A 111 11.69 -2.61 -10.87
C GLU A 111 11.46 -2.24 -9.39
N GLY A 112 10.30 -2.58 -8.82
CA GLY A 112 9.94 -2.28 -7.43
C GLY A 112 9.29 -0.91 -7.22
N ASN A 113 8.90 -0.22 -8.29
CA ASN A 113 8.19 1.06 -8.22
C ASN A 113 6.69 0.87 -7.97
N LEU A 114 6.03 1.88 -7.41
CA LEU A 114 4.60 1.89 -7.17
C LEU A 114 3.86 2.55 -8.35
N ALA A 115 2.71 2.00 -8.76
CA ALA A 115 1.95 2.51 -9.91
C ALA A 115 1.55 4.00 -9.78
N LYS A 116 1.39 4.53 -8.57
CA LYS A 116 1.12 5.96 -8.33
C LYS A 116 2.24 6.89 -8.84
N ASN A 117 3.46 6.37 -9.01
CA ASN A 117 4.63 7.11 -9.48
C ASN A 117 4.86 6.91 -11.00
N PHE A 118 3.98 6.18 -11.68
CA PHE A 118 4.08 5.96 -13.13
C PHE A 118 3.63 7.22 -13.89
N GLU A 119 4.44 7.66 -14.85
CA GLU A 119 4.15 8.81 -15.70
C GLU A 119 3.40 8.37 -16.95
N CYS A 120 2.13 8.73 -17.05
CA CYS A 120 1.31 8.54 -18.24
C CYS A 120 1.71 9.51 -19.35
N GLN A 121 1.67 9.09 -20.62
CA GLN A 121 2.04 9.90 -21.75
C GLN A 121 0.89 10.82 -22.23
N ASP A 122 -0.35 10.43 -21.94
CA ASP A 122 -1.55 11.18 -22.32
C ASP A 122 -2.77 10.83 -21.43
N GLU A 123 -3.89 11.52 -21.68
CA GLU A 123 -5.14 11.37 -20.94
C GLU A 123 -5.78 9.97 -21.09
N ASP A 124 -5.56 9.29 -22.23
CA ASP A 124 -6.10 7.94 -22.45
C ASP A 124 -5.38 6.93 -21.55
N GLU A 125 -4.06 7.07 -21.38
CA GLU A 125 -3.29 6.23 -20.47
C GLU A 125 -3.68 6.46 -19.01
N GLU A 126 -3.95 7.71 -18.61
CA GLU A 126 -4.49 8.01 -17.28
C GLU A 126 -5.86 7.36 -17.04
N ALA A 127 -6.72 7.35 -18.07
CA ALA A 127 -8.02 6.71 -17.99
C ALA A 127 -7.88 5.19 -17.83
N PHE A 128 -6.99 4.56 -18.60
CA PHE A 128 -6.68 3.14 -18.47
C PHE A 128 -6.11 2.79 -17.09
N LEU A 129 -5.16 3.59 -16.59
CA LEU A 129 -4.56 3.37 -15.27
C LEU A 129 -5.61 3.39 -14.16
N LYS A 130 -6.57 4.31 -14.22
CA LYS A 130 -7.70 4.38 -13.28
C LYS A 130 -8.60 3.15 -13.38
N GLU A 131 -8.87 2.67 -14.61
CA GLU A 131 -9.71 1.49 -14.84
C GLU A 131 -9.07 0.21 -14.28
N TYR A 132 -7.73 0.11 -14.27
CA TYR A 132 -7.04 -1.08 -13.76
C TYR A 132 -7.20 -1.26 -12.24
N ASN A 133 -7.54 -0.20 -11.52
CA ASN A 133 -7.76 -0.20 -10.08
C ASN A 133 -6.63 -0.91 -9.32
N LEU A 134 -5.39 -0.51 -9.61
CA LEU A 134 -4.19 -1.10 -9.02
C LEU A 134 -4.06 -0.73 -7.55
N LEU A 135 -3.58 -1.67 -6.75
CA LEU A 135 -3.36 -1.48 -5.31
C LEU A 135 -2.28 -0.44 -5.05
N THR A 136 -1.19 -0.48 -5.83
CA THR A 136 -0.05 0.43 -5.70
C THR A 136 -0.30 1.82 -6.30
N ALA A 137 -1.45 2.04 -6.95
CA ALA A 137 -1.90 3.35 -7.40
C ALA A 137 -2.67 4.12 -6.31
N LYS A 138 -3.11 3.45 -5.24
CA LYS A 138 -3.89 4.08 -4.17
C LYS A 138 -3.05 5.00 -3.31
N PRO A 139 -3.63 6.12 -2.82
CA PRO A 139 -3.00 6.95 -1.80
C PRO A 139 -2.72 6.16 -0.52
N VAL A 140 -1.54 6.37 0.06
CA VAL A 140 -1.13 5.74 1.32
C VAL A 140 -0.79 6.83 2.33
N ILE A 141 -1.27 6.66 3.56
CA ILE A 141 -0.90 7.44 4.73
C ILE A 141 -0.24 6.49 5.72
N PHE A 142 0.90 6.88 6.28
CA PHE A 142 1.58 6.06 7.29
C PHE A 142 1.12 6.48 8.69
N ALA A 143 0.65 5.51 9.47
CA ALA A 143 0.39 5.66 10.90
C ALA A 143 1.54 5.01 11.68
N ALA A 144 2.49 5.83 12.15
CA ALA A 144 3.61 5.38 12.96
C ALA A 144 3.11 5.04 14.38
N ASN A 145 3.00 3.75 14.68
CA ASN A 145 2.54 3.27 15.98
C ASN A 145 3.72 3.23 16.96
N VAL A 146 3.65 4.09 17.98
CA VAL A 146 4.69 4.28 18.99
C VAL A 146 4.24 3.82 20.38
N SER A 147 5.17 3.83 21.35
CA SER A 147 4.87 3.69 22.77
C SER A 147 4.11 4.91 23.32
N GLU A 148 3.51 4.75 24.49
CA GLU A 148 2.83 5.85 25.18
C GLU A 148 3.77 7.03 25.48
N ASP A 149 5.02 6.73 25.88
CA ASP A 149 6.02 7.74 26.20
C ASP A 149 6.40 8.60 24.98
N ASP A 150 6.49 7.99 23.80
CA ASP A 150 6.85 8.67 22.55
C ASP A 150 5.68 9.50 21.97
N LEU A 151 4.44 9.18 22.35
CA LEU A 151 3.26 9.89 21.82
C LEU A 151 3.24 11.35 22.28
N ALA A 152 3.70 11.64 23.51
CA ALA A 152 3.63 12.96 24.12
C ALA A 152 4.38 14.06 23.34
N ASN A 153 5.45 13.69 22.60
CA ASN A 153 6.24 14.59 21.75
C ASN A 153 6.10 14.32 20.24
N ASP A 154 5.02 13.65 19.84
CA ASP A 154 4.78 13.27 18.44
C ASP A 154 5.91 12.40 17.83
N GLY A 155 6.54 11.58 18.67
CA GLY A 155 7.66 10.71 18.27
C GLY A 155 8.91 11.46 17.82
N ALA A 156 9.11 12.70 18.29
CA ALA A 156 10.22 13.57 17.83
C ALA A 156 11.61 12.97 18.09
N ASP A 157 11.76 12.23 19.19
CA ASP A 157 13.00 11.59 19.61
C ASP A 157 13.08 10.11 19.17
N ASN A 158 12.07 9.59 18.46
CA ASN A 158 11.99 8.21 18.03
C ASN A 158 12.65 8.02 16.66
N GLU A 159 13.76 7.27 16.61
CA GLU A 159 14.51 7.01 15.40
C GLU A 159 13.71 6.26 14.32
N TYR A 160 12.80 5.37 14.72
CA TYR A 160 11.93 4.65 13.78
C TYR A 160 10.95 5.59 13.09
N VAL A 161 10.35 6.52 13.83
CA VAL A 161 9.46 7.56 13.29
C VAL A 161 10.21 8.46 12.33
N ALA A 162 11.45 8.88 12.69
CA ALA A 162 12.28 9.70 11.82
C ALA A 162 12.56 9.01 10.48
N ARG A 163 12.87 7.70 10.51
CA ARG A 163 13.10 6.89 9.29
C ARG A 163 11.84 6.78 8.44
N VAL A 164 10.67 6.57 9.04
CA VAL A 164 9.39 6.52 8.32
C VAL A 164 9.08 7.88 7.68
N ARG A 165 9.29 9.00 8.39
CA ARG A 165 9.11 10.34 7.85
C ARG A 165 10.05 10.64 6.67
N GLU A 166 11.29 10.16 6.72
CA GLU A 166 12.22 10.31 5.60
C GLU A 166 11.81 9.46 4.40
N TYR A 167 11.42 8.22 4.64
CA TYR A 167 10.92 7.32 3.60
C TYR A 167 9.68 7.91 2.90
N SER A 168 8.73 8.43 3.66
CA SER A 168 7.49 8.99 3.15
C SER A 168 7.67 10.19 2.21
N LYS A 169 8.74 10.97 2.39
CA LYS A 169 9.06 12.12 1.52
C LYS A 169 9.34 11.68 0.09
N LYS A 170 9.92 10.50 -0.13
CA LYS A 170 10.21 9.97 -1.47
C LYS A 170 8.92 9.72 -2.26
N ASP A 171 7.88 9.28 -1.57
CA ASP A 171 6.60 8.90 -2.16
C ASP A 171 5.50 9.95 -1.96
N ASN A 172 5.86 11.12 -1.41
CA ASN A 172 4.94 12.22 -1.08
C ASN A 172 3.75 11.74 -0.24
N CYS A 173 4.02 10.88 0.78
CA CYS A 173 3.03 10.36 1.70
C CYS A 173 3.03 11.12 3.02
N GLU A 174 1.85 11.28 3.62
CA GLU A 174 1.70 11.83 4.97
C GLU A 174 2.06 10.77 6.02
N VAL A 175 2.59 11.25 7.17
CA VAL A 175 2.88 10.42 8.35
C VAL A 175 2.25 11.07 9.56
N PHE A 176 1.47 10.33 10.31
CA PHE A 176 1.01 10.74 11.64
C PHE A 176 1.39 9.68 12.68
N VAL A 177 1.51 10.12 13.93
CA VAL A 177 1.92 9.27 15.06
C VAL A 177 0.70 8.87 15.85
N ILE A 178 0.61 7.59 16.18
CA ILE A 178 -0.47 7.02 17.01
C ILE A 178 0.13 6.15 18.12
N CYS A 179 -0.65 5.92 19.16
CA CYS A 179 -0.40 4.85 20.11
C CYS A 179 -1.63 3.94 20.19
N ALA A 180 -1.59 2.82 19.51
CA ALA A 180 -2.73 1.89 19.46
C ALA A 180 -3.11 1.34 20.83
N GLN A 181 -2.17 1.28 21.78
CA GLN A 181 -2.43 0.83 23.15
C GLN A 181 -3.35 1.81 23.91
N ILE A 182 -3.15 3.13 23.77
CA ILE A 182 -4.02 4.15 24.37
C ILE A 182 -5.39 4.14 23.71
N GLU A 183 -5.47 4.08 22.39
CA GLU A 183 -6.74 4.04 21.64
C GLU A 183 -7.58 2.83 22.06
N HIS A 184 -6.97 1.69 22.26
CA HIS A 184 -7.63 0.49 22.77
C HIS A 184 -8.20 0.71 24.20
N CYS A 185 -7.46 1.36 25.09
CA CYS A 185 -7.93 1.65 26.45
C CYS A 185 -9.13 2.60 26.45
N LEU A 186 -9.13 3.62 25.57
CA LEU A 186 -10.22 4.60 25.48
C LEU A 186 -11.54 3.99 25.00
N LEU A 187 -11.48 3.00 24.11
CA LEU A 187 -12.67 2.28 23.61
C LEU A 187 -13.38 1.45 24.67
N TYR A 188 -12.67 1.00 25.72
CA TYR A 188 -13.24 0.20 26.82
C TYR A 188 -13.67 1.04 28.03
N THR A 189 -13.37 2.32 28.06
CA THR A 189 -13.71 3.23 29.20
C THR A 189 -14.79 4.26 28.89
N SER A 190 -15.36 4.25 27.69
CA SER A 190 -16.48 5.10 27.25
C SER A 190 -17.83 4.27 27.18
#